data_fa01033553dc4da624f8ec9c576a5503
#
_entry.id   fa01033553dc4da624f8ec9c576a5503
#
_cell.length_a   1.000
_cell.length_b   1.000
_cell.length_c   1.000
_cell.angle_alpha   90.00
_cell.angle_beta   90.00
_cell.angle_gamma   90.00
#
_symmetry.space_group_name_H-M   'P 1'
#
loop_
_entity.id
_entity.type
_entity.pdbx_description
1 polymer ?
#
loop_
_entity_poly.entity_id
_entity_poly.type
_entity_poly.pdbx_seq_one_letter_code
_entity_poly.pdbx_strand_id
1 'polypeptide(L)'
;MKVLAVIPARWASTRFPGKPLKEICGKAMIHWVWDQTIQAKSVTQTVIATDDDRIAEYCRANDLDVVMTADSHPTGSDRLAEVAQKIEADVYLNVQGDEPLIEPATIDAVTDCLVAAMERGIEVATAYIEGATDAQLDDPSVVHLVPALDGSVITFSRLPVPYPMAETMQRSVHVGLYAFSRAALLRFPELERGPVERAESIEVMRYLEHGHRIACVPVEPGSIGVDTPEDLVEVE
;
A
#
# COMPACT_ATOMS: atom_id res chain seq x y z
N MET A 1 7.88 -17.28 -10.89
CA MET A 1 8.08 -16.00 -10.19
C MET A 1 7.46 -16.14 -8.80
N LYS A 2 8.21 -15.84 -7.75
CA LYS A 2 7.72 -15.86 -6.37
C LYS A 2 7.25 -14.46 -5.98
N VAL A 3 5.97 -14.33 -5.62
CA VAL A 3 5.34 -13.08 -5.19
C VAL A 3 5.01 -13.19 -3.70
N LEU A 4 5.61 -12.36 -2.89
CA LEU A 4 5.38 -12.28 -1.45
C LEU A 4 4.52 -11.07 -1.13
N ALA A 5 3.30 -11.30 -0.66
CA ALA A 5 2.49 -10.25 -0.07
C ALA A 5 2.88 -10.05 1.40
N VAL A 6 3.18 -8.82 1.76
CA VAL A 6 3.51 -8.42 3.12
C VAL A 6 2.45 -7.43 3.59
N ILE A 7 1.86 -7.72 4.75
CA ILE A 7 0.87 -6.87 5.40
C ILE A 7 1.53 -6.23 6.61
N PRO A 8 2.02 -4.96 6.51
CA PRO A 8 2.62 -4.28 7.65
C PRO A 8 1.55 -3.94 8.69
N ALA A 9 1.82 -4.28 9.93
CA ALA A 9 0.93 -4.02 11.04
C ALA A 9 1.70 -3.52 12.25
N ARG A 10 1.33 -2.36 12.80
CA ARG A 10 1.90 -1.81 14.02
C ARG A 10 0.82 -1.50 15.04
N TRP A 11 1.16 -1.70 16.31
CA TRP A 11 0.23 -1.35 17.39
C TRP A 11 0.10 0.16 17.59
N ALA A 12 1.22 0.85 17.50
CA ALA A 12 1.32 2.29 17.72
C ALA A 12 0.73 3.08 16.55
N SER A 13 -0.57 3.36 16.64
CA SER A 13 -1.29 4.33 15.81
C SER A 13 -1.75 5.47 16.70
N THR A 14 -1.44 6.72 16.36
CA THR A 14 -1.85 7.89 17.15
C THR A 14 -3.35 8.14 17.07
N ARG A 15 -3.96 7.90 15.92
CA ARG A 15 -5.40 8.10 15.66
C ARG A 15 -6.25 6.93 16.17
N PHE A 16 -5.75 5.70 16.03
CA PHE A 16 -6.51 4.50 16.37
C PHE A 16 -5.58 3.41 16.93
N PRO A 17 -5.20 3.46 18.24
CA PRO A 17 -4.29 2.47 18.85
C PRO A 17 -4.84 1.06 18.78
N GLY A 18 -3.97 0.10 18.44
CA GLY A 18 -4.35 -1.30 18.29
C GLY A 18 -5.23 -1.60 17.09
N LYS A 19 -5.30 -0.67 16.13
CA LYS A 19 -6.09 -0.75 14.90
C LYS A 19 -6.08 -2.14 14.23
N PRO A 20 -4.93 -2.83 14.02
CA PRO A 20 -4.91 -4.13 13.35
C PRO A 20 -5.75 -5.22 14.02
N LEU A 21 -5.91 -5.15 15.34
CA LEU A 21 -6.72 -6.13 16.12
C LEU A 21 -8.12 -5.63 16.46
N LYS A 22 -8.58 -4.52 15.90
CA LYS A 22 -9.98 -4.12 16.03
C LYS A 22 -10.85 -5.08 15.24
N GLU A 23 -11.97 -5.44 15.83
CA GLU A 23 -12.90 -6.40 15.23
C GLU A 23 -13.85 -5.72 14.24
N ILE A 24 -14.02 -6.35 13.10
CA ILE A 24 -15.04 -6.09 12.09
C ILE A 24 -15.85 -7.37 11.98
N CYS A 25 -17.14 -7.34 12.29
CA CYS A 25 -18.00 -8.54 12.29
C CYS A 25 -17.41 -9.73 13.07
N GLY A 26 -16.78 -9.48 14.24
CA GLY A 26 -16.23 -10.51 15.12
C GLY A 26 -14.89 -11.11 14.70
N LYS A 27 -14.19 -10.52 13.72
CA LYS A 27 -12.85 -10.93 13.28
C LYS A 27 -11.94 -9.73 13.18
N ALA A 28 -10.67 -9.85 13.63
CA ALA A 28 -9.72 -8.74 13.59
C ALA A 28 -9.51 -8.20 12.17
N MET A 29 -9.37 -6.88 12.02
CA MET A 29 -9.20 -6.22 10.73
C MET A 29 -8.03 -6.79 9.92
N ILE A 30 -6.89 -7.04 10.55
CA ILE A 30 -5.72 -7.63 9.89
C ILE A 30 -6.01 -9.01 9.28
N HIS A 31 -6.93 -9.78 9.86
CA HIS A 31 -7.33 -11.08 9.38
C HIS A 31 -8.23 -10.96 8.13
N TRP A 32 -9.05 -9.91 8.03
CA TRP A 32 -9.80 -9.62 6.81
C TRP A 32 -8.86 -9.27 5.65
N VAL A 33 -7.85 -8.41 5.91
CA VAL A 33 -6.83 -8.09 4.90
C VAL A 33 -6.09 -9.36 4.45
N TRP A 34 -5.73 -10.25 5.39
CA TRP A 34 -5.12 -11.53 5.08
C TRP A 34 -6.00 -12.39 4.17
N ASP A 35 -7.29 -12.55 4.53
CA ASP A 35 -8.23 -13.38 3.76
C ASP A 35 -8.44 -12.88 2.34
N GLN A 36 -8.44 -11.57 2.14
CA GLN A 36 -8.49 -10.98 0.80
C GLN A 36 -7.17 -11.21 0.05
N THR A 37 -6.05 -11.01 0.71
CA THR A 37 -4.73 -11.11 0.08
C THR A 37 -4.43 -12.52 -0.43
N ILE A 38 -4.79 -13.57 0.32
CA ILE A 38 -4.55 -14.97 -0.09
C ILE A 38 -5.43 -15.44 -1.25
N GLN A 39 -6.49 -14.70 -1.60
CA GLN A 39 -7.35 -14.98 -2.75
C GLN A 39 -6.78 -14.44 -4.07
N ALA A 40 -5.80 -13.54 -4.02
CA ALA A 40 -5.13 -13.03 -5.21
C ALA A 40 -4.32 -14.14 -5.89
N LYS A 41 -4.51 -14.31 -7.20
CA LYS A 41 -3.92 -15.42 -7.98
C LYS A 41 -2.42 -15.28 -8.17
N SER A 42 -1.93 -14.06 -8.19
CA SER A 42 -0.51 -13.74 -8.35
C SER A 42 0.30 -14.00 -7.09
N VAL A 43 -0.33 -13.99 -5.91
CA VAL A 43 0.34 -14.15 -4.62
C VAL A 43 0.71 -15.61 -4.38
N THR A 44 2.00 -15.86 -4.10
CA THR A 44 2.51 -17.22 -3.78
C THR A 44 2.71 -17.45 -2.30
N GLN A 45 2.87 -16.40 -1.53
CA GLN A 45 3.01 -16.42 -0.07
C GLN A 45 2.51 -15.08 0.50
N THR A 46 1.90 -15.13 1.67
CA THR A 46 1.49 -13.94 2.44
C THR A 46 2.14 -13.98 3.81
N VAL A 47 2.58 -12.84 4.35
CA VAL A 47 3.07 -12.70 5.73
C VAL A 47 2.58 -11.39 6.34
N ILE A 48 2.30 -11.40 7.63
CA ILE A 48 2.09 -10.18 8.42
C ILE A 48 3.44 -9.77 9.01
N ALA A 49 3.81 -8.50 8.84
CA ALA A 49 5.05 -7.94 9.38
C ALA A 49 4.74 -6.99 10.54
N THR A 50 5.17 -7.32 11.75
CA THR A 50 4.85 -6.55 12.95
C THR A 50 6.03 -6.43 13.90
N ASP A 51 6.03 -5.40 14.73
CA ASP A 51 6.93 -5.15 15.84
C ASP A 51 6.28 -5.44 17.20
N ASP A 52 5.01 -5.88 17.22
CA ASP A 52 4.23 -6.02 18.44
C ASP A 52 3.83 -7.47 18.72
N ASP A 53 4.17 -7.96 19.91
CA ASP A 53 3.90 -9.34 20.31
C ASP A 53 2.40 -9.69 20.34
N ARG A 54 1.51 -8.73 20.67
CA ARG A 54 0.05 -8.96 20.69
C ARG A 54 -0.50 -9.28 19.31
N ILE A 55 0.01 -8.58 18.27
CA ILE A 55 -0.34 -8.86 16.88
C ILE A 55 0.24 -10.22 16.46
N ALA A 56 1.50 -10.49 16.82
CA ALA A 56 2.13 -11.76 16.50
C ALA A 56 1.47 -12.96 17.19
N GLU A 57 1.03 -12.81 18.44
CA GLU A 57 0.29 -13.84 19.19
C GLU A 57 -1.07 -14.11 18.53
N TYR A 58 -1.81 -13.05 18.14
CA TYR A 58 -3.05 -13.20 17.40
C TYR A 58 -2.83 -13.95 16.09
N CYS A 59 -1.81 -13.58 15.31
CA CYS A 59 -1.48 -14.26 14.06
C CYS A 59 -1.22 -15.75 14.27
N ARG A 60 -0.35 -16.10 15.22
CA ARG A 60 -0.02 -17.51 15.53
C ARG A 60 -1.25 -18.31 16.00
N ALA A 61 -2.12 -17.70 16.81
CA ALA A 61 -3.33 -18.34 17.29
C ALA A 61 -4.38 -18.59 16.20
N ASN A 62 -4.25 -17.92 15.04
CA ASN A 62 -5.17 -18.02 13.91
C ASN A 62 -4.49 -18.58 12.64
N ASP A 63 -3.33 -19.22 12.77
CA ASP A 63 -2.56 -19.82 11.67
C ASP A 63 -2.19 -18.83 10.54
N LEU A 64 -1.96 -17.55 10.89
CA LEU A 64 -1.49 -16.53 9.96
C LEU A 64 0.04 -16.43 10.05
N ASP A 65 0.73 -16.53 8.92
CA ASP A 65 2.18 -16.38 8.89
C ASP A 65 2.60 -14.97 9.34
N VAL A 66 3.51 -14.88 10.30
CA VAL A 66 3.97 -13.62 10.87
C VAL A 66 5.49 -13.54 10.97
N VAL A 67 6.02 -12.36 10.65
CA VAL A 67 7.45 -12.04 10.76
C VAL A 67 7.62 -10.86 11.72
N MET A 68 8.43 -11.07 12.77
CA MET A 68 8.81 -9.96 13.66
C MET A 68 9.83 -9.06 12.97
N THR A 69 9.62 -7.77 13.06
CA THR A 69 10.44 -6.70 12.49
C THR A 69 10.77 -5.64 13.54
N ALA A 70 11.75 -4.81 13.29
CA ALA A 70 12.10 -3.72 14.20
C ALA A 70 10.95 -2.71 14.36
N ASP A 71 10.90 -2.05 15.50
CA ASP A 71 9.94 -0.97 15.82
C ASP A 71 10.34 0.37 15.21
N SER A 72 11.61 0.50 14.81
CA SER A 72 12.21 1.76 14.33
C SER A 72 11.87 2.12 12.89
N HIS A 73 11.13 1.29 12.16
CA HIS A 73 10.78 1.57 10.77
C HIS A 73 9.83 2.77 10.64
N PRO A 74 10.23 3.82 9.88
CA PRO A 74 9.40 5.01 9.73
C PRO A 74 8.17 4.78 8.86
N THR A 75 8.23 3.86 7.88
CA THR A 75 7.12 3.58 6.95
C THR A 75 6.87 2.07 6.78
N GLY A 76 5.75 1.73 6.13
CA GLY A 76 5.44 0.35 5.73
C GLY A 76 6.49 -0.23 4.79
N SER A 77 6.93 0.54 3.79
CA SER A 77 7.96 0.08 2.83
C SER A 77 9.34 -0.13 3.48
N ASP A 78 9.72 0.67 4.49
CA ASP A 78 10.94 0.40 5.27
C ASP A 78 10.83 -0.94 6.02
N ARG A 79 9.66 -1.26 6.58
CA ARG A 79 9.39 -2.56 7.23
C ARG A 79 9.44 -3.72 6.25
N LEU A 80 8.87 -3.54 5.06
CA LEU A 80 8.95 -4.54 3.98
C LEU A 80 10.39 -4.82 3.55
N ALA A 81 11.25 -3.80 3.53
CA ALA A 81 12.66 -3.98 3.19
C ALA A 81 13.38 -4.92 4.18
N GLU A 82 13.05 -4.87 5.47
CA GLU A 82 13.55 -5.85 6.46
C GLU A 82 13.00 -7.26 6.16
N VAL A 83 11.73 -7.39 5.79
CA VAL A 83 11.16 -8.70 5.38
C VAL A 83 11.89 -9.25 4.16
N ALA A 84 12.23 -8.40 3.17
CA ALA A 84 12.96 -8.81 1.97
C ALA A 84 14.40 -9.27 2.24
N GLN A 85 14.98 -8.90 3.38
CA GLN A 85 16.26 -9.46 3.85
C GLN A 85 16.09 -10.86 4.45
N LYS A 86 14.92 -11.18 4.99
CA LYS A 86 14.61 -12.44 5.68
C LYS A 86 13.96 -13.50 4.77
N ILE A 87 13.11 -13.06 3.84
CA ILE A 87 12.36 -13.94 2.95
C ILE A 87 12.62 -13.51 1.51
N GLU A 88 13.20 -14.42 0.72
CA GLU A 88 13.50 -14.15 -0.69
C GLU A 88 12.26 -14.32 -1.57
N ALA A 89 12.01 -13.32 -2.44
CA ALA A 89 10.99 -13.34 -3.48
C ALA A 89 11.42 -12.46 -4.66
N ASP A 90 10.76 -12.61 -5.81
CA ASP A 90 11.01 -11.79 -7.00
C ASP A 90 10.28 -10.45 -6.91
N VAL A 91 9.05 -10.49 -6.38
CA VAL A 91 8.14 -9.35 -6.20
C VAL A 91 7.65 -9.33 -4.75
N TYR A 92 7.58 -8.14 -4.18
CA TYR A 92 7.04 -7.86 -2.85
C TYR A 92 5.86 -6.90 -2.98
N LEU A 93 4.73 -7.27 -2.39
CA LEU A 93 3.55 -6.43 -2.33
C LEU A 93 3.43 -5.82 -0.93
N ASN A 94 3.24 -4.52 -0.86
CA ASN A 94 2.86 -3.82 0.37
C ASN A 94 1.34 -3.68 0.39
N VAL A 95 0.67 -4.62 1.05
CA VAL A 95 -0.79 -4.60 1.23
C VAL A 95 -1.08 -3.95 2.56
N GLN A 96 -1.70 -2.77 2.54
CA GLN A 96 -1.92 -2.00 3.77
C GLN A 96 -2.81 -2.76 4.74
N GLY A 97 -2.36 -2.86 6.01
CA GLY A 97 -3.09 -3.59 7.06
C GLY A 97 -4.39 -2.94 7.54
N ASP A 98 -4.78 -1.83 6.94
CA ASP A 98 -6.00 -1.06 7.22
C ASP A 98 -6.99 -1.03 6.03
N GLU A 99 -6.80 -1.89 5.04
CA GLU A 99 -7.71 -2.05 3.91
C GLU A 99 -8.41 -3.43 3.93
N PRO A 100 -9.36 -3.67 4.85
CA PRO A 100 -10.00 -4.98 5.04
C PRO A 100 -10.84 -5.44 3.85
N LEU A 101 -11.21 -4.51 2.96
CA LEU A 101 -11.99 -4.77 1.75
C LEU A 101 -11.14 -4.69 0.47
N ILE A 102 -9.81 -4.81 0.57
CA ILE A 102 -8.95 -4.80 -0.62
C ILE A 102 -9.36 -5.92 -1.58
N GLU A 103 -9.63 -5.57 -2.83
CA GLU A 103 -10.04 -6.55 -3.83
C GLU A 103 -8.85 -7.40 -4.31
N PRO A 104 -8.94 -8.74 -4.31
CA PRO A 104 -7.88 -9.61 -4.82
C PRO A 104 -7.47 -9.27 -6.27
N ALA A 105 -8.43 -8.85 -7.10
CA ALA A 105 -8.17 -8.43 -8.47
C ALA A 105 -7.28 -7.18 -8.56
N THR A 106 -7.38 -6.27 -7.59
CA THR A 106 -6.49 -5.09 -7.50
C THR A 106 -5.05 -5.51 -7.19
N ILE A 107 -4.86 -6.51 -6.31
CA ILE A 107 -3.55 -7.07 -6.00
C ILE A 107 -2.93 -7.72 -7.25
N ASP A 108 -3.71 -8.49 -7.99
CA ASP A 108 -3.29 -9.11 -9.26
C ASP A 108 -2.91 -8.04 -10.29
N ALA A 109 -3.74 -7.01 -10.46
CA ALA A 109 -3.50 -5.93 -11.42
C ALA A 109 -2.19 -5.16 -11.15
N VAL A 110 -1.90 -4.85 -9.88
CA VAL A 110 -0.65 -4.17 -9.50
C VAL A 110 0.57 -5.07 -9.70
N THR A 111 0.43 -6.38 -9.44
CA THR A 111 1.48 -7.36 -9.68
C THR A 111 1.81 -7.45 -11.18
N ASP A 112 0.79 -7.61 -12.02
CA ASP A 112 0.94 -7.70 -13.47
C ASP A 112 1.51 -6.39 -14.06
N CYS A 113 1.06 -5.25 -13.53
CA CYS A 113 1.60 -3.93 -13.91
C CYS A 113 3.11 -3.85 -13.62
N LEU A 114 3.57 -4.27 -12.45
CA LEU A 114 4.99 -4.29 -12.13
C LEU A 114 5.76 -5.21 -13.08
N VAL A 115 5.29 -6.44 -13.29
CA VAL A 115 5.97 -7.42 -14.15
C VAL A 115 6.18 -6.87 -15.56
N ALA A 116 5.13 -6.26 -16.14
CA ALA A 116 5.23 -5.62 -17.45
C ALA A 116 6.15 -4.38 -17.43
N ALA A 117 6.15 -3.61 -16.35
CA ALA A 117 6.97 -2.42 -16.21
C ALA A 117 8.46 -2.72 -16.02
N MET A 118 8.81 -3.87 -15.46
CA MET A 118 10.21 -4.31 -15.27
C MET A 118 10.95 -4.45 -16.61
N GLU A 119 10.26 -4.81 -17.69
CA GLU A 119 10.85 -4.84 -19.05
C GLU A 119 11.31 -3.46 -19.52
N ARG A 120 10.73 -2.39 -18.96
CA ARG A 120 11.07 -0.98 -19.22
C ARG A 120 12.01 -0.39 -18.17
N GLY A 121 12.54 -1.21 -17.25
CA GLY A 121 13.41 -0.78 -16.16
C GLY A 121 12.67 -0.05 -15.02
N ILE A 122 11.35 -0.19 -14.92
CA ILE A 122 10.56 0.37 -13.81
C ILE A 122 10.35 -0.73 -12.78
N GLU A 123 10.75 -0.48 -11.54
CA GLU A 123 10.86 -1.49 -10.49
C GLU A 123 9.82 -1.33 -9.35
N VAL A 124 8.90 -0.37 -9.51
CA VAL A 124 7.82 -0.08 -8.54
C VAL A 124 6.52 0.13 -9.31
N ALA A 125 5.41 -0.41 -8.80
CA ALA A 125 4.08 -0.20 -9.34
C ALA A 125 3.05 0.08 -8.24
N THR A 126 1.97 0.75 -8.61
CA THR A 126 0.81 1.05 -7.75
C THR A 126 -0.48 1.08 -8.56
N ALA A 127 -1.61 1.31 -7.89
CA ALA A 127 -2.92 1.43 -8.53
C ALA A 127 -3.57 2.79 -8.26
N TYR A 128 -4.55 3.13 -9.09
CA TYR A 128 -5.40 4.28 -8.88
C TYR A 128 -6.83 4.00 -9.36
N ILE A 129 -7.79 4.72 -8.79
CA ILE A 129 -9.19 4.74 -9.19
C ILE A 129 -9.43 6.01 -9.99
N GLU A 130 -10.07 5.90 -11.15
CA GLU A 130 -10.47 7.05 -11.96
C GLU A 130 -11.75 7.69 -11.41
N GLY A 131 -11.84 9.01 -11.44
CA GLY A 131 -13.05 9.73 -11.08
C GLY A 131 -13.24 9.92 -9.57
N ALA A 132 -12.35 10.67 -8.92
CA ALA A 132 -12.54 11.09 -7.52
C ALA A 132 -13.90 11.80 -7.32
N THR A 133 -14.60 11.44 -6.26
CA THR A 133 -15.85 12.12 -5.83
C THR A 133 -15.54 13.49 -5.21
N ASP A 134 -16.53 14.37 -5.12
CA ASP A 134 -16.36 15.69 -4.48
C ASP A 134 -15.92 15.56 -3.02
N ALA A 135 -16.44 14.58 -2.29
CA ALA A 135 -16.02 14.30 -0.91
C ALA A 135 -14.54 13.90 -0.83
N GLN A 136 -14.06 13.09 -1.76
CA GLN A 136 -12.65 12.69 -1.82
C GLN A 136 -11.73 13.86 -2.22
N LEU A 137 -12.21 14.82 -3.00
CA LEU A 137 -11.44 16.02 -3.37
C LEU A 137 -11.24 16.97 -2.19
N ASP A 138 -12.15 16.98 -1.23
CA ASP A 138 -12.10 17.84 -0.05
C ASP A 138 -11.41 17.18 1.15
N ASP A 139 -11.12 15.88 1.08
CA ASP A 139 -10.52 15.12 2.16
C ASP A 139 -8.98 15.06 2.06
N PRO A 140 -8.24 15.69 2.99
CA PRO A 140 -6.77 15.66 2.98
C PRO A 140 -6.17 14.29 3.34
N SER A 141 -6.96 13.32 3.79
CA SER A 141 -6.51 11.93 3.99
C SER A 141 -6.38 11.19 2.67
N VAL A 142 -7.15 11.58 1.66
CA VAL A 142 -7.11 11.00 0.31
C VAL A 142 -5.87 11.49 -0.44
N VAL A 143 -5.18 10.56 -1.06
CA VAL A 143 -4.04 10.84 -1.93
C VAL A 143 -4.50 10.79 -3.39
N HIS A 144 -4.22 11.86 -4.13
CA HIS A 144 -4.44 11.90 -5.58
C HIS A 144 -3.21 11.45 -6.34
N LEU A 145 -3.41 10.79 -7.47
CA LEU A 145 -2.36 10.34 -8.38
C LEU A 145 -2.60 10.93 -9.77
N VAL A 146 -1.54 11.44 -10.39
CA VAL A 146 -1.60 11.90 -11.78
C VAL A 146 -0.83 10.90 -12.66
N PRO A 147 -1.52 10.11 -13.51
CA PRO A 147 -0.86 9.18 -14.42
C PRO A 147 -0.29 9.92 -15.65
N ALA A 148 0.85 9.44 -16.13
CA ALA A 148 1.42 9.82 -17.42
C ALA A 148 0.82 8.97 -18.55
N LEU A 149 0.93 9.44 -19.80
CA LEU A 149 0.43 8.73 -20.97
C LEU A 149 1.08 7.36 -21.20
N ASP A 150 2.27 7.14 -20.67
CA ASP A 150 3.00 5.87 -20.77
C ASP A 150 2.71 4.88 -19.63
N GLY A 151 1.73 5.20 -18.76
CA GLY A 151 1.36 4.37 -17.62
C GLY A 151 2.34 4.47 -16.43
N SER A 152 3.17 5.52 -16.39
CA SER A 152 3.94 5.85 -15.19
C SER A 152 3.27 6.97 -14.39
N VAL A 153 3.68 7.16 -13.15
CA VAL A 153 3.19 8.23 -12.27
C VAL A 153 3.94 9.53 -12.56
N ILE A 154 3.21 10.63 -12.76
CA ILE A 154 3.78 11.97 -12.79
C ILE A 154 4.01 12.47 -11.37
N THR A 155 3.00 12.38 -10.51
CA THR A 155 3.07 12.81 -9.10
C THR A 155 1.95 12.20 -8.28
N PHE A 156 2.13 12.26 -6.95
CA PHE A 156 1.07 12.10 -5.96
C PHE A 156 0.90 13.42 -5.21
N SER A 157 -0.28 13.70 -4.68
CA SER A 157 -0.52 14.83 -3.78
C SER A 157 -1.78 14.61 -2.94
N ARG A 158 -1.80 15.19 -1.73
CA ARG A 158 -3.03 15.32 -0.93
C ARG A 158 -3.89 16.49 -1.39
N LEU A 159 -3.35 17.38 -2.24
CA LEU A 159 -4.14 18.39 -2.93
C LEU A 159 -4.78 17.78 -4.19
N PRO A 160 -6.01 18.19 -4.54
CA PRO A 160 -6.66 17.74 -5.76
C PRO A 160 -5.91 18.19 -7.01
N VAL A 161 -5.06 17.34 -7.56
CA VAL A 161 -4.25 17.59 -8.77
C VAL A 161 -4.77 16.78 -9.96
N PRO A 162 -4.60 17.30 -11.20
CA PRO A 162 -4.10 18.63 -11.58
C PRO A 162 -5.13 19.74 -11.38
N TYR A 163 -4.67 21.01 -11.34
CA TYR A 163 -5.57 22.15 -11.30
C TYR A 163 -6.24 22.37 -12.67
N PRO A 164 -7.59 22.45 -12.76
CA PRO A 164 -8.32 22.52 -14.03
C PRO A 164 -8.38 23.96 -14.56
N MET A 165 -7.27 24.50 -15.06
CA MET A 165 -7.22 25.88 -15.54
C MET A 165 -7.98 26.10 -16.86
N ALA A 166 -7.87 25.14 -17.78
CA ALA A 166 -8.44 25.26 -19.13
C ALA A 166 -9.57 24.26 -19.38
N GLU A 167 -9.36 23.01 -18.99
CA GLU A 167 -10.32 21.92 -19.20
C GLU A 167 -10.52 21.16 -17.88
N THR A 168 -11.76 20.74 -17.64
CA THR A 168 -12.06 19.85 -16.53
C THR A 168 -11.62 18.43 -16.90
N MET A 169 -10.79 17.83 -16.05
CA MET A 169 -10.47 16.40 -16.14
C MET A 169 -10.85 15.68 -14.86
N GLN A 170 -11.17 14.40 -14.99
CA GLN A 170 -11.37 13.56 -13.83
C GLN A 170 -10.04 13.41 -13.08
N ARG A 171 -10.08 13.57 -11.76
CA ARG A 171 -8.94 13.33 -10.89
C ARG A 171 -8.95 11.90 -10.42
N SER A 172 -7.78 11.33 -10.23
CA SER A 172 -7.66 9.95 -9.80
C SER A 172 -7.29 9.88 -8.33
N VAL A 173 -7.84 8.87 -7.63
CA VAL A 173 -7.51 8.55 -6.24
C VAL A 173 -6.49 7.43 -6.23
N HIS A 174 -5.40 7.61 -5.52
CA HIS A 174 -4.38 6.59 -5.33
C HIS A 174 -4.90 5.47 -4.42
N VAL A 175 -4.63 4.22 -4.78
CA VAL A 175 -4.85 3.05 -3.91
C VAL A 175 -3.54 2.73 -3.21
N GLY A 176 -3.57 2.62 -1.88
CA GLY A 176 -2.40 2.43 -1.01
C GLY A 176 -1.67 1.09 -1.17
N LEU A 177 -1.75 0.45 -2.32
CA LEU A 177 -1.12 -0.82 -2.65
C LEU A 177 0.11 -0.59 -3.53
N TYR A 178 1.23 -1.21 -3.15
CA TYR A 178 2.47 -1.11 -3.92
C TYR A 178 3.05 -2.48 -4.22
N ALA A 179 3.64 -2.61 -5.41
CA ALA A 179 4.50 -3.72 -5.78
C ALA A 179 5.93 -3.23 -6.03
N PHE A 180 6.89 -3.99 -5.55
CA PHE A 180 8.32 -3.69 -5.68
C PHE A 180 9.08 -4.88 -6.24
N SER A 181 10.07 -4.63 -7.11
CA SER A 181 11.13 -5.60 -7.32
C SER A 181 11.95 -5.74 -6.02
N ARG A 182 12.63 -6.88 -5.86
CA ARG A 182 13.52 -7.06 -4.70
C ARG A 182 14.60 -5.97 -4.63
N ALA A 183 15.17 -5.60 -5.77
CA ALA A 183 16.23 -4.59 -5.83
C ALA A 183 15.72 -3.20 -5.41
N ALA A 184 14.56 -2.79 -5.90
CA ALA A 184 13.95 -1.53 -5.48
C ALA A 184 13.69 -1.54 -3.98
N LEU A 185 13.03 -2.57 -3.46
CA LEU A 185 12.65 -2.61 -2.05
C LEU A 185 13.86 -2.56 -1.11
N LEU A 186 14.94 -3.28 -1.41
CA LEU A 186 16.17 -3.23 -0.61
C LEU A 186 16.87 -1.86 -0.68
N ARG A 187 16.73 -1.13 -1.79
CA ARG A 187 17.26 0.24 -1.96
C ARG A 187 16.45 1.27 -1.18
N PHE A 188 15.17 1.03 -0.93
CA PHE A 188 14.26 2.02 -0.34
C PHE A 188 14.78 2.67 0.96
N PRO A 189 15.28 1.90 1.96
CA PRO A 189 15.82 2.50 3.19
C PRO A 189 17.13 3.28 3.00
N GLU A 190 17.84 3.06 1.88
CA GLU A 190 19.09 3.75 1.56
C GLU A 190 18.84 5.14 0.96
N LEU A 191 17.64 5.38 0.42
CA LEU A 191 17.23 6.66 -0.13
C LEU A 191 16.87 7.63 1.00
N GLU A 192 17.44 8.83 0.98
CA GLU A 192 17.08 9.88 1.93
C GLU A 192 15.63 10.32 1.74
N ARG A 193 14.91 10.50 2.83
CA ARG A 193 13.54 11.04 2.79
C ARG A 193 13.57 12.49 2.27
N GLY A 194 12.96 12.69 1.13
CA GLY A 194 12.89 13.98 0.48
C GLY A 194 11.91 14.96 1.12
N PRO A 195 11.94 16.24 0.73
CA PRO A 195 11.06 17.28 1.29
C PRO A 195 9.57 17.01 0.98
N VAL A 196 9.23 16.44 -0.19
CA VAL A 196 7.84 16.17 -0.56
C VAL A 196 7.31 14.98 0.22
N GLU A 197 8.08 13.88 0.34
CA GLU A 197 7.71 12.74 1.20
C GLU A 197 7.43 13.21 2.63
N ARG A 198 8.29 14.07 3.19
CA ARG A 198 8.10 14.59 4.56
C ARG A 198 6.88 15.48 4.71
N ALA A 199 6.58 16.30 3.70
CA ALA A 199 5.45 17.23 3.75
C ALA A 199 4.11 16.53 3.54
N GLU A 200 4.00 15.66 2.54
CA GLU A 200 2.77 14.99 2.13
C GLU A 200 2.56 13.65 2.89
N SER A 201 3.58 13.12 3.55
CA SER A 201 3.56 11.79 4.19
C SER A 201 3.15 10.67 3.24
N ILE A 202 3.67 10.72 2.01
CA ILE A 202 3.46 9.71 0.96
C ILE A 202 4.80 9.00 0.72
N GLU A 203 4.95 7.78 1.23
CA GLU A 203 6.25 7.10 1.29
C GLU A 203 6.91 6.88 -0.08
N VAL A 204 6.12 6.56 -1.11
CA VAL A 204 6.66 6.30 -2.46
C VAL A 204 7.11 7.56 -3.21
N MET A 205 6.79 8.76 -2.70
CA MET A 205 7.39 10.01 -3.19
C MET A 205 8.91 9.96 -3.13
N ARG A 206 9.49 9.22 -2.19
CA ARG A 206 10.93 9.00 -2.08
C ARG A 206 11.55 8.53 -3.41
N TYR A 207 10.90 7.60 -4.12
CA TYR A 207 11.37 7.16 -5.43
C TYR A 207 11.33 8.28 -6.46
N LEU A 208 10.22 9.03 -6.55
CA LEU A 208 10.07 10.12 -7.52
C LEU A 208 11.08 11.24 -7.24
N GLU A 209 11.30 11.59 -5.98
CA GLU A 209 12.28 12.62 -5.58
C GLU A 209 13.72 12.23 -5.89
N HIS A 210 14.02 10.93 -5.98
CA HIS A 210 15.31 10.40 -6.42
C HIS A 210 15.37 10.07 -7.92
N GLY A 211 14.36 10.48 -8.71
CA GLY A 211 14.34 10.33 -10.16
C GLY A 211 13.99 8.91 -10.65
N HIS A 212 13.49 8.05 -9.76
CA HIS A 212 12.97 6.74 -10.15
C HIS A 212 11.54 6.86 -10.64
N ARG A 213 11.17 5.99 -11.59
CA ARG A 213 9.82 5.91 -12.13
C ARG A 213 8.99 4.89 -11.36
N ILE A 214 7.68 5.16 -11.27
CA ILE A 214 6.68 4.25 -10.70
C ILE A 214 5.65 3.98 -11.79
N ALA A 215 5.34 2.72 -12.08
CA ALA A 215 4.23 2.36 -12.96
C ALA A 215 2.90 2.46 -12.21
N CYS A 216 1.81 2.74 -12.92
CA CYS A 216 0.48 2.74 -12.32
C CYS A 216 -0.56 2.12 -13.24
N VAL A 217 -1.58 1.50 -12.65
CA VAL A 217 -2.68 0.83 -13.34
C VAL A 217 -4.02 1.31 -12.78
N PRO A 218 -5.02 1.61 -13.64
CA PRO A 218 -6.37 1.88 -13.19
C PRO A 218 -7.03 0.60 -12.67
N VAL A 219 -7.80 0.74 -11.59
CA VAL A 219 -8.57 -0.36 -10.97
C VAL A 219 -9.98 0.12 -10.63
N GLU A 220 -10.89 -0.84 -10.46
CA GLU A 220 -12.25 -0.54 -10.01
C GLU A 220 -12.27 -0.08 -8.54
N PRO A 221 -13.21 0.79 -8.14
CA PRO A 221 -13.43 1.12 -6.74
C PRO A 221 -13.83 -0.13 -5.94
N GLY A 222 -13.25 -0.36 -4.79
CA GLY A 222 -13.58 -1.56 -4.01
C GLY A 222 -13.02 -1.56 -2.59
N SER A 223 -12.07 -0.71 -2.27
CA SER A 223 -11.47 -0.67 -0.94
C SER A 223 -11.82 0.63 -0.20
N ILE A 224 -12.11 0.48 1.10
CA ILE A 224 -12.25 1.59 2.04
C ILE A 224 -11.18 1.39 3.11
N GLY A 225 -10.28 2.36 3.21
CA GLY A 225 -9.26 2.36 4.27
C GLY A 225 -9.88 2.73 5.61
N VAL A 226 -9.56 1.97 6.65
CA VAL A 226 -10.04 2.22 8.03
C VAL A 226 -8.95 2.98 8.78
N ASP A 227 -9.11 4.27 8.96
CA ASP A 227 -8.19 5.15 9.69
C ASP A 227 -8.71 5.61 11.04
N THR A 228 -10.03 5.65 11.18
CA THR A 228 -10.76 6.12 12.38
C THR A 228 -11.77 5.08 12.85
N PRO A 229 -12.31 5.21 14.08
CA PRO A 229 -13.42 4.37 14.54
C PRO A 229 -14.69 4.52 13.69
N GLU A 230 -14.90 5.67 13.08
CA GLU A 230 -16.05 5.95 12.19
C GLU A 230 -15.94 5.11 10.91
N ASP A 231 -14.74 5.03 10.30
CA ASP A 231 -14.51 4.20 9.12
C ASP A 231 -14.76 2.70 9.42
N LEU A 232 -14.47 2.28 10.66
CA LEU A 232 -14.72 0.91 11.10
C LEU A 232 -16.21 0.54 11.01
N VAL A 233 -17.09 1.48 11.37
CA VAL A 233 -18.55 1.29 11.30
C VAL A 233 -19.03 1.24 9.83
N GLU A 234 -18.34 1.96 8.93
CA GLU A 234 -18.70 1.98 7.50
C GLU A 234 -18.39 0.64 6.82
N VAL A 235 -17.36 -0.07 7.27
CA VAL A 235 -16.96 -1.37 6.69
C VAL A 235 -17.64 -2.58 7.33
N GLU A 236 -18.41 -2.41 8.44
CA GLU A 236 -19.26 -3.42 9.07
C GLU A 236 -20.58 -3.63 8.31
#